data_0126f969393bcbe1cd881e71f6c8d336
#
_entry.id   0126f969393bcbe1cd881e71f6c8d336
#
_cell.length_a   1.000
_cell.length_b   1.000
_cell.length_c   1.000
_cell.angle_alpha   90.00
_cell.angle_beta   90.00
_cell.angle_gamma   90.00
#
_symmetry.space_group_name_H-M   'P 1'
#
loop_
_entity.id
_entity.type
_entity.pdbx_description
1 polymer ?
#
loop_
_entity_poly.entity_id
_entity_poly.type
_entity_poly.pdbx_seq_one_letter_code
_entity_poly.pdbx_strand_id
1 'polypeptide(L)'
;MKEEIGKPNGLVPLALLRVMDQFYGIEHQSEPEMLYSFCAEGKSSPKRKKPLRILYATFLRYPNVGGLASYITSIKTGFERIGHQADVISPLQMPPSFFQEDIPRAADEIRAFLVGRYGAANEKFVKNLSYLHVFQRFLKEKDLEQYDLFHAQDLFAVFLLGYLNQTYQRPLFFTPHGHFTKSRMKFHKIQKGSIEEAYFSEIERQGIRASDKIITISDSFHEPLLEYGAKEAQLTTVHTGIDIQDAPESKRAEKLVIACVSRLTERKGHDVMLDALARIRHHLSGVDIWIIGDGNMRGFLEEKKRKLGLSNVFFLGKRRDVPALLAESSIFVLPTLNDNFPIAIIEAMFSGQAIVATDCGGIPEMIRHEDTGLICQPGNSRELADALVMLITDQSLRERLGKEARSYAGRHLRQELMVSKIERIYQSFF
;
A
#
# COMPACT_ATOMS: atom_id res chain seq x y z
N MET A 1 -13.20 42.92 18.07
CA MET A 1 -13.04 41.59 18.67
C MET A 1 -13.65 40.47 17.83
N LYS A 2 -13.76 40.65 16.49
CA LYS A 2 -14.23 39.64 15.51
C LYS A 2 -13.18 39.32 14.44
N GLU A 3 -11.99 39.94 14.47
CA GLU A 3 -10.99 39.81 13.39
C GLU A 3 -9.84 38.83 13.68
N GLU A 4 -9.75 38.24 14.87
CA GLU A 4 -8.65 37.30 15.21
C GLU A 4 -9.03 35.83 15.22
N ILE A 5 -10.29 35.46 15.00
CA ILE A 5 -10.77 34.07 15.01
C ILE A 5 -10.45 33.34 13.68
N GLY A 6 -9.86 34.02 12.70
CA GLY A 6 -9.76 33.51 11.32
C GLY A 6 -8.40 33.09 10.80
N LYS A 7 -7.29 33.27 11.53
CA LYS A 7 -5.98 32.83 11.02
C LYS A 7 -5.66 31.44 11.56
N PRO A 8 -5.59 30.41 10.68
CA PRO A 8 -5.09 29.11 11.10
C PRO A 8 -3.62 29.28 11.49
N ASN A 9 -3.28 29.17 12.76
CA ASN A 9 -1.90 29.26 13.29
C ASN A 9 -0.95 28.17 12.76
N GLY A 10 -1.00 27.87 11.45
CA GLY A 10 -0.26 26.77 10.82
C GLY A 10 -0.77 25.35 11.17
N LEU A 11 -1.88 25.24 11.91
CA LEU A 11 -2.47 23.96 12.33
C LEU A 11 -3.21 23.25 11.20
N VAL A 12 -3.84 24.01 10.30
CA VAL A 12 -4.60 23.48 9.17
C VAL A 12 -3.96 23.97 7.87
N PRO A 13 -3.50 23.07 7.00
CA PRO A 13 -2.97 23.45 5.69
C PRO A 13 -4.01 24.22 4.87
N LEU A 14 -3.58 25.30 4.21
CA LEU A 14 -4.46 26.24 3.52
C LEU A 14 -5.30 25.56 2.43
N ALA A 15 -4.74 24.59 1.69
CA ALA A 15 -5.47 23.84 0.67
C ALA A 15 -6.65 23.05 1.26
N LEU A 16 -6.47 22.47 2.45
CA LEU A 16 -7.54 21.71 3.12
C LEU A 16 -8.59 22.65 3.71
N LEU A 17 -8.16 23.81 4.24
CA LEU A 17 -9.07 24.83 4.73
C LEU A 17 -9.99 25.34 3.61
N ARG A 18 -9.44 25.60 2.42
CA ARG A 18 -10.22 26.03 1.24
C ARG A 18 -11.30 25.05 0.83
N VAL A 19 -10.95 23.77 0.78
CA VAL A 19 -11.93 22.73 0.42
C VAL A 19 -13.04 22.64 1.44
N MET A 20 -12.72 22.78 2.72
CA MET A 20 -13.73 22.80 3.78
C MET A 20 -14.58 24.08 3.70
N ASP A 21 -13.97 25.25 3.51
CA ASP A 21 -14.68 26.52 3.35
C ASP A 21 -15.64 26.47 2.15
N GLN A 22 -15.16 26.00 1.00
CA GLN A 22 -15.99 25.83 -0.20
C GLN A 22 -17.16 24.90 0.03
N PHE A 23 -16.95 23.79 0.74
CA PHE A 23 -18.01 22.82 1.04
C PHE A 23 -19.10 23.44 1.94
N TYR A 24 -18.70 24.27 2.91
CA TYR A 24 -19.63 24.96 3.83
C TYR A 24 -20.11 26.33 3.33
N GLY A 25 -19.80 26.71 2.08
CA GLY A 25 -20.25 27.97 1.48
C GLY A 25 -19.60 29.22 2.08
N ILE A 26 -18.39 29.09 2.65
CA ILE A 26 -17.63 30.21 3.20
C ILE A 26 -16.67 30.73 2.13
N GLU A 27 -16.77 32.04 1.83
CA GLU A 27 -15.84 32.70 0.90
C GLU A 27 -14.42 32.74 1.45
N HIS A 28 -13.47 32.32 0.62
CA HIS A 28 -12.05 32.28 0.97
C HIS A 28 -11.28 33.32 0.15
N GLN A 29 -10.68 34.30 0.83
CA GLN A 29 -10.02 35.45 0.20
C GLN A 29 -8.53 35.27 -0.11
N SER A 30 -7.92 34.10 0.19
CA SER A 30 -6.48 33.88 0.02
C SER A 30 -6.13 33.29 -1.34
N GLU A 31 -4.95 33.65 -1.86
CA GLU A 31 -4.38 33.05 -3.08
C GLU A 31 -4.09 31.55 -2.95
N PRO A 32 -4.07 30.79 -4.08
CA PRO A 32 -3.73 29.37 -4.05
C PRO A 32 -2.28 29.17 -3.55
N GLU A 33 -2.14 28.35 -2.51
CA GLU A 33 -0.83 27.87 -2.09
C GLU A 33 -0.29 26.93 -3.18
N MET A 34 0.76 27.36 -3.88
CA MET A 34 1.42 26.52 -4.88
C MET A 34 2.45 25.64 -4.19
N LEU A 35 2.29 24.33 -4.27
CA LEU A 35 3.32 23.39 -3.86
C LEU A 35 4.48 23.43 -4.87
N TYR A 36 5.69 23.36 -4.35
CA TYR A 36 6.90 23.31 -5.15
C TYR A 36 6.94 22.00 -5.94
N SER A 37 7.19 22.10 -7.24
CA SER A 37 7.52 20.99 -8.12
C SER A 37 8.91 21.23 -8.69
N PHE A 38 9.79 20.23 -8.60
CA PHE A 38 11.14 20.31 -9.12
C PHE A 38 11.09 20.07 -10.63
N CYS A 39 11.19 21.14 -11.42
CA CYS A 39 11.33 21.00 -12.87
C CYS A 39 12.76 20.60 -13.22
N ALA A 40 12.96 19.38 -13.67
CA ALA A 40 14.22 18.90 -14.23
C ALA A 40 14.43 19.42 -15.67
N GLU A 41 14.05 20.68 -15.97
CA GLU A 41 14.25 21.25 -17.29
C GLU A 41 15.76 21.53 -17.55
N GLY A 42 16.31 20.84 -18.51
CA GLY A 42 17.56 21.26 -19.19
C GLY A 42 18.88 20.72 -18.67
N LYS A 43 18.94 19.70 -17.83
CA LYS A 43 20.23 19.06 -17.51
C LYS A 43 20.52 17.88 -18.44
N SER A 44 20.93 18.19 -19.65
CA SER A 44 21.52 17.23 -20.58
C SER A 44 22.97 16.98 -20.20
N SER A 45 23.28 15.86 -19.62
CA SER A 45 24.56 15.11 -19.76
C SER A 45 24.43 13.83 -18.90
N PRO A 46 24.84 12.66 -19.39
CA PRO A 46 24.97 11.49 -18.54
C PRO A 46 26.10 11.75 -17.54
N LYS A 47 25.79 12.35 -16.41
CA LYS A 47 26.74 12.50 -15.32
C LYS A 47 27.00 11.11 -14.73
N ARG A 48 28.27 10.89 -14.36
CA ARG A 48 28.76 9.71 -13.65
C ARG A 48 27.78 9.38 -12.53
N LYS A 49 27.29 8.12 -12.46
CA LYS A 49 26.42 7.64 -11.38
C LYS A 49 27.01 8.01 -10.02
N LYS A 50 26.36 8.92 -9.30
CA LYS A 50 26.78 9.39 -7.98
C LYS A 50 26.01 8.58 -6.93
N PRO A 51 26.63 8.09 -5.86
CA PRO A 51 25.90 7.60 -4.70
C PRO A 51 24.95 8.67 -4.19
N LEU A 52 23.68 8.30 -4.00
CA LEU A 52 22.64 9.20 -3.53
C LEU A 52 22.35 8.95 -2.05
N ARG A 53 21.95 10.01 -1.34
CA ARG A 53 21.33 9.93 -0.02
C ARG A 53 19.82 10.09 -0.20
N ILE A 54 19.08 9.03 0.10
CA ILE A 54 17.66 8.89 -0.19
C ILE A 54 16.88 8.92 1.11
N LEU A 55 15.87 9.79 1.19
CA LEU A 55 14.90 9.76 2.28
C LEU A 55 13.63 9.06 1.81
N TYR A 56 13.33 7.90 2.38
CA TYR A 56 12.00 7.31 2.33
C TYR A 56 11.16 7.83 3.49
N ALA A 57 9.95 8.32 3.22
CA ALA A 57 9.02 8.76 4.26
C ALA A 57 7.69 8.01 4.16
N THR A 58 7.16 7.59 5.30
CA THR A 58 5.84 6.98 5.40
C THR A 58 5.10 7.50 6.63
N PHE A 59 3.80 7.70 6.50
CA PHE A 59 2.90 8.06 7.60
C PHE A 59 2.40 6.83 8.38
N LEU A 60 2.77 5.62 7.91
CA LEU A 60 2.50 4.37 8.59
C LEU A 60 3.69 3.97 9.46
N ARG A 61 3.43 3.18 10.49
CA ARG A 61 4.50 2.67 11.37
C ARG A 61 5.47 1.79 10.58
N TYR A 62 6.75 2.12 10.63
CA TYR A 62 7.84 1.33 10.05
C TYR A 62 9.01 1.30 11.05
N PRO A 63 9.67 0.12 11.28
CA PRO A 63 9.37 -1.18 10.70
C PRO A 63 8.09 -1.82 11.26
N ASN A 64 7.38 -2.61 10.45
CA ASN A 64 6.19 -3.36 10.84
C ASN A 64 6.01 -4.58 9.92
N VAL A 65 5.05 -5.45 10.25
CA VAL A 65 4.66 -6.59 9.39
C VAL A 65 3.57 -6.14 8.41
N GLY A 66 3.76 -6.38 7.12
CA GLY A 66 2.79 -6.10 6.06
C GLY A 66 3.41 -5.61 4.75
N GLY A 67 2.65 -5.66 3.67
CA GLY A 67 3.14 -5.42 2.32
C GLY A 67 3.90 -4.09 2.14
N LEU A 68 3.38 -2.97 2.68
CA LEU A 68 4.11 -1.69 2.59
C LEU A 68 5.47 -1.75 3.30
N ALA A 69 5.52 -2.31 4.51
CA ALA A 69 6.78 -2.40 5.24
C ALA A 69 7.78 -3.32 4.52
N SER A 70 7.30 -4.43 3.95
CA SER A 70 8.13 -5.32 3.12
C SER A 70 8.65 -4.63 1.87
N TYR A 71 7.82 -3.82 1.19
CA TYR A 71 8.25 -3.01 0.05
C TYR A 71 9.32 -1.99 0.45
N ILE A 72 9.09 -1.21 1.53
CA ILE A 72 10.07 -0.22 2.00
C ILE A 72 11.38 -0.89 2.40
N THR A 73 11.32 -2.04 3.07
CA THR A 73 12.52 -2.81 3.42
C THR A 73 13.24 -3.27 2.15
N SER A 74 12.51 -3.82 1.18
CA SER A 74 13.08 -4.30 -0.08
C SER A 74 13.78 -3.16 -0.85
N ILE A 75 13.12 -2.03 -1.04
CA ILE A 75 13.73 -0.91 -1.77
C ILE A 75 14.94 -0.34 -1.02
N LYS A 76 14.83 -0.13 0.31
CA LYS A 76 15.92 0.37 1.15
C LYS A 76 17.17 -0.52 1.05
N THR A 77 17.04 -1.79 1.39
CA THR A 77 18.16 -2.73 1.38
C THR A 77 18.75 -2.93 -0.01
N GLY A 78 17.90 -2.89 -1.06
CA GLY A 78 18.38 -2.97 -2.43
C GLY A 78 19.21 -1.77 -2.85
N PHE A 79 18.81 -0.55 -2.48
CA PHE A 79 19.62 0.65 -2.74
C PHE A 79 20.92 0.67 -1.93
N GLU A 80 20.89 0.23 -0.69
CA GLU A 80 22.12 0.11 0.14
C GLU A 80 23.12 -0.88 -0.47
N ARG A 81 22.66 -2.00 -1.03
CA ARG A 81 23.52 -3.00 -1.71
C ARG A 81 24.24 -2.44 -2.94
N ILE A 82 23.67 -1.48 -3.63
CA ILE A 82 24.29 -0.85 -4.80
C ILE A 82 25.04 0.44 -4.46
N GLY A 83 25.26 0.72 -3.16
CA GLY A 83 26.16 1.76 -2.67
C GLY A 83 25.50 3.11 -2.40
N HIS A 84 24.16 3.21 -2.40
CA HIS A 84 23.45 4.41 -1.95
C HIS A 84 23.25 4.40 -0.43
N GLN A 85 22.93 5.56 0.15
CA GLN A 85 22.48 5.68 1.53
C GLN A 85 20.96 5.87 1.54
N ALA A 86 20.25 5.10 2.34
CA ALA A 86 18.80 5.10 2.37
C ALA A 86 18.26 5.09 3.81
N ASP A 87 17.61 6.17 4.18
CA ASP A 87 16.97 6.31 5.48
C ASP A 87 15.45 6.23 5.34
N VAL A 88 14.78 5.75 6.40
CA VAL A 88 13.32 5.71 6.46
C VAL A 88 12.86 6.52 7.66
N ILE A 89 11.98 7.50 7.45
CA ILE A 89 11.32 8.25 8.52
C ILE A 89 9.85 7.84 8.59
N SER A 90 9.41 7.50 9.80
CA SER A 90 8.04 7.10 10.10
C SER A 90 7.60 7.58 11.48
N PRO A 91 6.29 7.60 11.80
CA PRO A 91 5.82 7.98 13.13
C PRO A 91 6.35 7.09 14.27
N LEU A 92 6.86 5.89 13.98
CA LEU A 92 7.42 5.02 15.03
C LEU A 92 8.68 5.61 15.68
N GLN A 93 9.37 6.52 14.99
CA GLN A 93 10.57 7.20 15.50
C GLN A 93 10.26 8.48 16.28
N MET A 94 8.98 8.88 16.36
CA MET A 94 8.57 10.01 17.17
C MET A 94 8.73 9.69 18.66
N PRO A 95 9.24 10.61 19.47
CA PRO A 95 9.27 10.46 20.93
C PRO A 95 7.88 10.18 21.52
N PRO A 96 7.78 9.43 22.62
CA PRO A 96 6.48 9.16 23.27
C PRO A 96 5.67 10.41 23.62
N SER A 97 6.33 11.51 23.97
CA SER A 97 5.69 12.81 24.29
C SER A 97 4.85 13.33 23.11
N PHE A 98 5.27 13.09 21.87
CA PHE A 98 4.49 13.49 20.70
C PHE A 98 3.10 12.82 20.66
N PHE A 99 3.02 11.54 21.07
CA PHE A 99 1.76 10.82 21.13
C PHE A 99 0.93 11.13 22.36
N GLN A 100 1.58 11.37 23.50
CA GLN A 100 0.91 11.54 24.80
C GLN A 100 0.47 12.98 25.06
N GLU A 101 1.18 13.96 24.51
CA GLU A 101 0.98 15.38 24.78
C GLU A 101 0.68 16.20 23.53
N ASP A 102 1.54 16.13 22.51
CA ASP A 102 1.46 17.04 21.36
C ASP A 102 0.28 16.73 20.43
N ILE A 103 0.03 15.46 20.12
CA ILE A 103 -1.14 15.07 19.30
C ILE A 103 -2.46 15.39 20.00
N PRO A 104 -2.67 15.09 21.30
CA PRO A 104 -3.87 15.52 22.01
C PRO A 104 -4.04 17.03 22.04
N ARG A 105 -2.99 17.79 22.35
CA ARG A 105 -3.03 19.27 22.34
C ARG A 105 -3.43 19.81 20.97
N ALA A 106 -2.76 19.38 19.91
CA ALA A 106 -3.10 19.78 18.54
C ALA A 106 -4.54 19.37 18.17
N ALA A 107 -5.01 18.23 18.64
CA ALA A 107 -6.38 17.79 18.40
C ALA A 107 -7.41 18.71 19.07
N ASP A 108 -7.16 19.16 20.29
CA ASP A 108 -8.04 20.09 21.01
C ASP A 108 -8.07 21.47 20.34
N GLU A 109 -6.91 22.00 19.95
CA GLU A 109 -6.80 23.27 19.22
C GLU A 109 -7.50 23.22 17.85
N ILE A 110 -7.30 22.14 17.09
CA ILE A 110 -7.95 21.94 15.80
C ILE A 110 -9.46 21.76 15.97
N ARG A 111 -9.90 21.04 16.98
CA ARG A 111 -11.34 20.88 17.28
C ARG A 111 -11.98 22.21 17.59
N ALA A 112 -11.36 23.01 18.47
CA ALA A 112 -11.85 24.35 18.81
C ALA A 112 -11.91 25.26 17.57
N PHE A 113 -10.90 25.23 16.71
CA PHE A 113 -10.88 25.96 15.45
C PHE A 113 -12.02 25.54 14.52
N LEU A 114 -12.22 24.22 14.30
CA LEU A 114 -13.26 23.70 13.40
C LEU A 114 -14.67 24.02 13.93
N VAL A 115 -14.90 23.89 15.24
CA VAL A 115 -16.17 24.27 15.88
C VAL A 115 -16.43 25.76 15.72
N GLY A 116 -15.43 26.61 15.99
CA GLY A 116 -15.56 28.06 15.85
C GLY A 116 -15.86 28.51 14.42
N ARG A 117 -15.32 27.79 13.42
CA ARG A 117 -15.48 28.16 12.00
C ARG A 117 -16.71 27.53 11.33
N TYR A 118 -17.02 26.26 11.62
CA TYR A 118 -18.06 25.47 10.93
C TYR A 118 -19.23 25.06 11.84
N GLY A 119 -19.20 25.44 13.11
CA GLY A 119 -20.22 25.09 14.09
C GLY A 119 -20.10 23.66 14.63
N ALA A 120 -19.28 22.81 14.00
CA ALA A 120 -19.02 21.43 14.43
C ALA A 120 -17.64 20.98 13.96
N ALA A 121 -17.06 19.98 14.67
CA ALA A 121 -15.81 19.35 14.28
C ALA A 121 -16.05 17.91 13.78
N ASN A 122 -15.48 17.58 12.61
CA ASN A 122 -15.41 16.20 12.15
C ASN A 122 -14.19 15.52 12.80
N GLU A 123 -14.43 14.52 13.63
CA GLU A 123 -13.36 13.83 14.39
C GLU A 123 -12.35 13.10 13.49
N LYS A 124 -12.72 12.71 12.26
CA LYS A 124 -11.76 12.17 11.29
C LYS A 124 -10.75 13.23 10.86
N PHE A 125 -11.22 14.49 10.71
CA PHE A 125 -10.35 15.62 10.36
C PHE A 125 -9.47 16.02 11.53
N VAL A 126 -10.06 16.14 12.73
CA VAL A 126 -9.29 16.42 13.96
C VAL A 126 -8.15 15.44 14.10
N LYS A 127 -8.44 14.14 14.02
CA LYS A 127 -7.44 13.08 14.10
C LYS A 127 -6.39 13.17 12.99
N ASN A 128 -6.80 13.39 11.74
CA ASN A 128 -5.86 13.44 10.62
C ASN A 128 -4.96 14.68 10.69
N LEU A 129 -5.56 15.86 10.91
CA LEU A 129 -4.82 17.12 10.98
C LEU A 129 -3.86 17.17 12.17
N SER A 130 -4.25 16.69 13.34
CA SER A 130 -3.35 16.65 14.52
C SER A 130 -2.13 15.77 14.26
N TYR A 131 -2.33 14.62 13.65
CA TYR A 131 -1.21 13.74 13.25
C TYR A 131 -0.34 14.37 12.16
N LEU A 132 -0.93 15.00 11.14
CA LEU A 132 -0.19 15.68 10.07
C LEU A 132 0.65 16.82 10.66
N HIS A 133 0.05 17.65 11.51
CA HIS A 133 0.73 18.78 12.14
C HIS A 133 1.93 18.33 13.00
N VAL A 134 1.73 17.34 13.85
CA VAL A 134 2.78 16.85 14.76
C VAL A 134 3.86 16.10 14.00
N PHE A 135 3.50 15.30 13.00
CA PHE A 135 4.51 14.60 12.18
C PHE A 135 5.29 15.58 11.28
N GLN A 136 4.65 16.65 10.78
CA GLN A 136 5.36 17.72 10.07
C GLN A 136 6.39 18.40 10.96
N ARG A 137 6.03 18.69 12.22
CA ARG A 137 6.98 19.26 13.21
C ARG A 137 8.16 18.32 13.43
N PHE A 138 7.89 17.02 13.62
CA PHE A 138 8.94 16.01 13.77
C PHE A 138 9.86 15.94 12.55
N LEU A 139 9.32 16.02 11.33
CA LEU A 139 10.14 16.07 10.11
C LEU A 139 11.03 17.32 10.06
N LYS A 140 10.55 18.50 10.50
CA LYS A 140 11.33 19.73 10.55
C LYS A 140 12.50 19.67 11.55
N GLU A 141 12.42 18.82 12.56
CA GLU A 141 13.52 18.58 13.52
C GLU A 141 14.65 17.71 12.94
N LYS A 142 14.44 17.12 11.74
CA LYS A 142 15.44 16.31 11.06
C LYS A 142 16.27 17.16 10.11
N ASP A 143 17.53 16.81 9.98
CA ASP A 143 18.41 17.38 8.96
C ASP A 143 18.02 16.84 7.58
N LEU A 144 17.02 17.48 6.95
CA LEU A 144 16.54 17.08 5.63
C LEU A 144 17.45 17.58 4.49
N GLU A 145 18.32 18.54 4.74
CA GLU A 145 19.23 19.09 3.74
C GLU A 145 20.28 18.06 3.28
N GLN A 146 20.57 17.09 4.14
CA GLN A 146 21.51 16.03 3.83
C GLN A 146 21.09 15.08 2.70
N TYR A 147 19.80 15.03 2.35
CA TYR A 147 19.27 14.12 1.34
C TYR A 147 19.29 14.74 -0.05
N ASP A 148 19.65 13.95 -1.04
CA ASP A 148 19.63 14.35 -2.46
C ASP A 148 18.21 14.32 -3.02
N LEU A 149 17.36 13.41 -2.55
CA LEU A 149 15.96 13.26 -2.97
C LEU A 149 15.06 12.77 -1.84
N PHE A 150 13.76 13.00 -2.00
CA PHE A 150 12.70 12.50 -1.14
C PHE A 150 11.83 11.50 -1.89
N HIS A 151 11.46 10.40 -1.24
CA HIS A 151 10.52 9.42 -1.80
C HIS A 151 9.45 9.03 -0.79
N ALA A 152 8.26 9.58 -0.96
CA ALA A 152 7.10 9.28 -0.14
C ALA A 152 6.49 7.92 -0.50
N GLN A 153 6.12 7.15 0.53
CA GLN A 153 5.58 5.80 0.39
C GLN A 153 4.08 5.72 0.69
N ASP A 154 3.45 6.83 0.96
CA ASP A 154 2.00 6.93 1.11
C ASP A 154 1.52 8.37 0.92
N LEU A 155 0.20 8.51 0.82
CA LEU A 155 -0.49 9.75 0.55
C LEU A 155 -0.16 10.88 1.52
N PHE A 156 -0.12 10.58 2.81
CA PHE A 156 0.11 11.62 3.83
C PHE A 156 1.57 12.05 3.88
N ALA A 157 2.48 11.12 3.62
CA ALA A 157 3.91 11.41 3.53
C ALA A 157 4.21 12.32 2.34
N VAL A 158 3.64 12.05 1.14
CA VAL A 158 3.87 12.93 -0.02
C VAL A 158 3.24 14.30 0.16
N PHE A 159 2.07 14.38 0.78
CA PHE A 159 1.42 15.64 1.10
C PHE A 159 2.31 16.51 2.01
N LEU A 160 2.84 15.94 3.10
CA LEU A 160 3.72 16.66 4.02
C LEU A 160 5.06 17.02 3.39
N LEU A 161 5.69 16.09 2.66
CA LEU A 161 6.96 16.37 1.99
C LEU A 161 6.78 17.44 0.91
N GLY A 162 5.65 17.49 0.21
CA GLY A 162 5.34 18.55 -0.75
C GLY A 162 5.38 19.95 -0.12
N TYR A 163 4.83 20.11 1.09
CA TYR A 163 4.93 21.37 1.84
C TYR A 163 6.35 21.68 2.31
N LEU A 164 7.05 20.71 2.86
CA LEU A 164 8.42 20.90 3.34
C LEU A 164 9.39 21.18 2.20
N ASN A 165 9.15 20.60 1.03
CA ASN A 165 10.02 20.71 -0.14
C ASN A 165 10.06 22.09 -0.78
N GLN A 166 9.13 22.98 -0.41
CA GLN A 166 9.24 24.40 -0.75
C GLN A 166 10.56 25.01 -0.22
N THR A 167 11.04 24.52 0.92
CA THR A 167 12.33 24.95 1.52
C THR A 167 13.51 24.19 0.92
N TYR A 168 13.40 22.86 0.77
CA TYR A 168 14.56 22.01 0.44
C TYR A 168 14.81 21.86 -1.05
N GLN A 169 13.77 22.02 -1.88
CA GLN A 169 13.85 21.97 -3.35
C GLN A 169 14.57 20.71 -3.87
N ARG A 170 14.20 19.54 -3.36
CA ARG A 170 14.72 18.24 -3.78
C ARG A 170 13.75 17.55 -4.74
N PRO A 171 14.23 16.69 -5.66
CA PRO A 171 13.34 15.81 -6.41
C PRO A 171 12.44 15.02 -5.45
N LEU A 172 11.12 15.10 -5.66
CA LEU A 172 10.11 14.43 -4.83
C LEU A 172 9.44 13.31 -5.62
N PHE A 173 9.68 12.08 -5.19
CA PHE A 173 9.07 10.88 -5.73
C PHE A 173 7.93 10.40 -4.84
N PHE A 174 6.94 9.80 -5.46
CA PHE A 174 5.81 9.20 -4.76
C PHE A 174 5.52 7.78 -5.24
N THR A 175 5.42 6.82 -4.32
CA THR A 175 4.90 5.48 -4.62
C THR A 175 3.58 5.28 -3.88
N PRO A 176 2.43 5.32 -4.57
CA PRO A 176 1.14 4.95 -4.00
C PRO A 176 1.03 3.43 -3.84
N HIS A 177 0.64 2.98 -2.64
CA HIS A 177 0.36 1.57 -2.36
C HIS A 177 -1.14 1.25 -2.32
N GLY A 178 -1.98 2.24 -2.58
CA GLY A 178 -3.43 2.12 -2.62
C GLY A 178 -4.12 3.44 -2.93
N HIS A 179 -5.29 3.36 -3.52
CA HIS A 179 -6.17 4.52 -3.71
C HIS A 179 -6.90 4.79 -2.40
N PHE A 180 -6.52 5.85 -1.69
CA PHE A 180 -7.03 6.08 -0.34
C PHE A 180 -8.53 6.38 -0.34
N THR A 181 -8.95 7.41 -1.05
CA THR A 181 -10.36 7.86 -1.07
C THR A 181 -11.24 6.86 -1.79
N LYS A 182 -10.90 6.46 -3.02
CA LYS A 182 -11.66 5.47 -3.81
C LYS A 182 -11.85 4.14 -3.06
N SER A 183 -10.79 3.62 -2.41
CA SER A 183 -10.88 2.39 -1.64
C SER A 183 -11.83 2.52 -0.43
N ARG A 184 -11.80 3.67 0.27
CA ARG A 184 -12.71 3.91 1.39
C ARG A 184 -14.16 4.10 0.96
N MET A 185 -14.40 4.68 -0.21
CA MET A 185 -15.74 4.78 -0.80
C MET A 185 -16.26 3.39 -1.19
N LYS A 186 -15.43 2.56 -1.84
CA LYS A 186 -15.79 1.17 -2.21
C LYS A 186 -16.23 0.33 -1.01
N PHE A 187 -15.66 0.56 0.17
CA PHE A 187 -16.02 -0.14 1.41
C PHE A 187 -16.88 0.72 2.35
N HIS A 188 -17.62 1.69 1.84
CA HIS A 188 -18.61 2.51 2.56
C HIS A 188 -18.07 3.26 3.80
N LYS A 189 -16.74 3.51 3.85
CA LYS A 189 -16.07 4.27 4.94
C LYS A 189 -16.08 5.78 4.71
N ILE A 190 -16.25 6.20 3.46
CA ILE A 190 -16.46 7.57 3.01
C ILE A 190 -17.66 7.54 2.08
N GLN A 191 -18.60 8.48 2.26
CA GLN A 191 -19.76 8.62 1.39
C GLN A 191 -19.42 9.52 0.22
N LYS A 192 -19.96 9.20 -0.97
CA LYS A 192 -19.85 10.05 -2.16
C LYS A 192 -20.55 11.39 -1.94
N GLY A 193 -19.91 12.47 -2.35
CA GLY A 193 -20.40 13.84 -2.15
C GLY A 193 -20.23 14.39 -0.73
N SER A 194 -19.59 13.64 0.18
CA SER A 194 -19.35 14.08 1.55
C SER A 194 -18.13 15.01 1.66
N ILE A 195 -18.08 15.75 2.76
CA ILE A 195 -16.92 16.59 3.08
C ILE A 195 -15.66 15.73 3.26
N GLU A 196 -15.78 14.49 3.74
CA GLU A 196 -14.64 13.58 3.83
C GLU A 196 -14.08 13.23 2.45
N GLU A 197 -14.95 12.98 1.46
CA GLU A 197 -14.48 12.75 0.09
C GLU A 197 -13.73 13.97 -0.44
N ALA A 198 -14.28 15.17 -0.30
CA ALA A 198 -13.64 16.40 -0.76
C ALA A 198 -12.29 16.63 -0.08
N TYR A 199 -12.22 16.46 1.24
CA TYR A 199 -11.03 16.65 2.05
C TYR A 199 -9.89 15.65 1.67
N PHE A 200 -10.18 14.36 1.63
CA PHE A 200 -9.15 13.37 1.32
C PHE A 200 -8.75 13.37 -0.15
N SER A 201 -9.68 13.69 -1.05
CA SER A 201 -9.36 13.90 -2.46
C SER A 201 -8.43 15.09 -2.69
N GLU A 202 -8.56 16.16 -1.88
CA GLU A 202 -7.63 17.29 -1.97
C GLU A 202 -6.22 16.92 -1.49
N ILE A 203 -6.09 16.11 -0.44
CA ILE A 203 -4.78 15.58 -0.03
C ILE A 203 -4.15 14.78 -1.18
N GLU A 204 -4.93 13.94 -1.88
CA GLU A 204 -4.45 13.18 -3.05
C GLU A 204 -3.99 14.12 -4.17
N ARG A 205 -4.81 15.12 -4.53
CA ARG A 205 -4.44 16.11 -5.57
C ARG A 205 -3.17 16.87 -5.22
N GLN A 206 -3.05 17.35 -3.99
CA GLN A 206 -1.86 18.10 -3.54
C GLN A 206 -0.60 17.22 -3.55
N GLY A 207 -0.68 15.99 -3.06
CA GLY A 207 0.44 15.05 -3.10
C GLY A 207 0.88 14.73 -4.54
N ILE A 208 -0.07 14.53 -5.46
CA ILE A 208 0.20 14.31 -6.88
C ILE A 208 0.87 15.53 -7.51
N ARG A 209 0.34 16.74 -7.27
CA ARG A 209 0.90 17.99 -7.80
C ARG A 209 2.31 18.27 -7.30
N ALA A 210 2.60 17.93 -6.05
CA ALA A 210 3.92 18.13 -5.47
C ALA A 210 4.97 17.13 -5.98
N SER A 211 4.54 16.01 -6.56
CA SER A 211 5.43 14.95 -7.02
C SER A 211 6.03 15.27 -8.38
N ASP A 212 7.35 15.18 -8.49
CA ASP A 212 8.05 15.29 -9.78
C ASP A 212 7.90 14.01 -10.60
N LYS A 213 7.83 12.85 -9.90
CA LYS A 213 7.61 11.54 -10.51
C LYS A 213 6.81 10.65 -9.57
N ILE A 214 5.85 9.91 -10.13
CA ILE A 214 5.03 8.93 -9.41
C ILE A 214 5.41 7.55 -9.92
N ILE A 215 5.98 6.74 -9.05
CA ILE A 215 6.41 5.37 -9.35
C ILE A 215 5.31 4.44 -8.89
N THR A 216 4.45 4.00 -9.79
CA THR A 216 3.36 3.07 -9.48
C THR A 216 3.85 1.64 -9.41
N ILE A 217 3.23 0.82 -8.56
CA ILE A 217 3.56 -0.61 -8.43
C ILE A 217 2.81 -1.49 -9.43
N SER A 218 1.83 -0.93 -10.13
CA SER A 218 1.09 -1.56 -11.23
C SER A 218 0.49 -0.50 -12.15
N ASP A 219 0.19 -0.86 -13.40
CA ASP A 219 -0.44 0.04 -14.37
C ASP A 219 -1.88 0.39 -14.00
N SER A 220 -2.54 -0.46 -13.20
CA SER A 220 -3.89 -0.21 -12.68
C SER A 220 -4.02 1.08 -11.86
N PHE A 221 -2.90 1.68 -11.44
CA PHE A 221 -2.89 2.98 -10.75
C PHE A 221 -3.03 4.18 -11.69
N HIS A 222 -2.70 4.06 -12.99
CA HIS A 222 -2.56 5.21 -13.88
C HIS A 222 -3.88 5.96 -14.05
N GLU A 223 -4.94 5.29 -14.49
CA GLU A 223 -6.24 5.94 -14.71
C GLU A 223 -6.75 6.68 -13.46
N PRO A 224 -6.80 6.07 -12.27
CA PRO A 224 -7.18 6.78 -11.06
C PRO A 224 -6.29 7.99 -10.70
N LEU A 225 -4.98 7.92 -10.96
CA LEU A 225 -4.09 9.04 -10.67
C LEU A 225 -4.29 10.19 -11.66
N LEU A 226 -4.55 9.88 -12.94
CA LEU A 226 -4.90 10.89 -13.95
C LEU A 226 -6.19 11.63 -13.58
N GLU A 227 -7.20 10.93 -13.07
CA GLU A 227 -8.44 11.56 -12.56
C GLU A 227 -8.18 12.54 -11.39
N TYR A 228 -7.15 12.28 -10.57
CA TYR A 228 -6.72 13.18 -9.50
C TYR A 228 -5.73 14.26 -9.98
N GLY A 229 -5.47 14.36 -11.29
CA GLY A 229 -4.68 15.42 -11.90
C GLY A 229 -3.21 15.12 -12.09
N ALA A 230 -2.80 13.84 -12.02
CA ALA A 230 -1.47 13.43 -12.49
C ALA A 230 -1.33 13.67 -14.00
N LYS A 231 -0.11 13.93 -14.45
CA LYS A 231 0.23 13.98 -15.88
C LYS A 231 0.83 12.64 -16.31
N GLU A 232 0.55 12.18 -17.52
CA GLU A 232 1.17 10.96 -18.07
C GLU A 232 2.69 10.94 -17.89
N ALA A 233 3.35 12.06 -18.15
CA ALA A 233 4.80 12.19 -18.00
C ALA A 233 5.29 11.98 -16.55
N GLN A 234 4.43 12.16 -15.55
CA GLN A 234 4.78 11.91 -14.15
C GLN A 234 4.71 10.42 -13.79
N LEU A 235 3.93 9.62 -14.51
CA LEU A 235 3.67 8.22 -14.17
C LEU A 235 4.75 7.29 -14.75
N THR A 236 5.14 6.31 -13.99
CA THR A 236 6.00 5.21 -14.45
C THR A 236 5.76 3.99 -13.57
N THR A 237 5.44 2.85 -14.19
CA THR A 237 5.26 1.60 -13.46
C THR A 237 6.57 0.88 -13.24
N VAL A 238 6.82 0.53 -11.99
CA VAL A 238 7.88 -0.39 -11.57
C VAL A 238 7.27 -1.41 -10.64
N HIS A 239 7.07 -2.62 -11.15
CA HIS A 239 6.50 -3.71 -10.35
C HIS A 239 7.36 -4.01 -9.13
N THR A 240 6.69 -4.34 -8.02
CA THR A 240 7.35 -4.71 -6.77
C THR A 240 8.23 -5.94 -6.97
N GLY A 241 9.48 -5.83 -6.55
CA GLY A 241 10.42 -6.95 -6.48
C GLY A 241 10.77 -7.26 -5.02
N ILE A 242 10.99 -8.53 -4.72
CA ILE A 242 11.45 -8.96 -3.41
C ILE A 242 12.80 -9.64 -3.48
N ASP A 243 13.55 -9.54 -2.37
CA ASP A 243 14.76 -10.31 -2.18
C ASP A 243 14.39 -11.73 -1.72
N ILE A 244 14.87 -12.69 -2.46
CA ILE A 244 14.74 -14.09 -2.07
C ILE A 244 16.14 -14.61 -1.81
N GLN A 245 16.54 -14.51 -0.56
CA GLN A 245 17.61 -15.32 -0.06
C GLN A 245 17.01 -16.68 0.27
N ASP A 246 17.38 -17.68 -0.55
CA ASP A 246 17.11 -19.10 -0.35
C ASP A 246 15.67 -19.42 0.10
N ALA A 247 14.74 -19.44 -0.86
CA ALA A 247 13.51 -20.19 -0.62
C ALA A 247 13.91 -21.60 -0.19
N PRO A 248 13.54 -22.05 1.02
CA PRO A 248 13.89 -23.40 1.44
C PRO A 248 13.43 -24.37 0.36
N GLU A 249 14.25 -25.39 0.06
CA GLU A 249 13.84 -26.44 -0.86
C GLU A 249 12.47 -26.97 -0.41
N SER A 250 11.53 -27.00 -1.35
CA SER A 250 10.15 -27.40 -1.07
C SER A 250 10.13 -28.80 -0.46
N LYS A 251 10.03 -28.89 0.85
CA LYS A 251 9.63 -30.10 1.55
C LYS A 251 8.11 -30.15 1.54
N ARG A 252 7.53 -30.56 0.39
CA ARG A 252 6.08 -30.71 0.31
C ARG A 252 5.60 -31.64 1.41
N ALA A 253 4.59 -31.19 2.14
CA ALA A 253 3.92 -32.02 3.14
C ALA A 253 3.37 -33.30 2.49
N GLU A 254 3.24 -34.39 3.25
CA GLU A 254 2.59 -35.63 2.78
C GLU A 254 1.14 -35.39 2.32
N LYS A 255 0.49 -34.39 2.91
CA LYS A 255 -0.86 -33.94 2.55
C LYS A 255 -0.81 -32.72 1.62
N LEU A 256 -1.81 -32.60 0.75
CA LEU A 256 -2.00 -31.40 -0.03
C LEU A 256 -2.39 -30.21 0.88
N VAL A 257 -1.61 -29.14 0.83
CA VAL A 257 -1.85 -27.92 1.60
C VAL A 257 -2.19 -26.76 0.68
N ILE A 258 -3.29 -26.08 1.01
CA ILE A 258 -3.69 -24.79 0.42
C ILE A 258 -3.39 -23.69 1.41
N ALA A 259 -2.52 -22.74 1.06
CA ALA A 259 -2.18 -21.59 1.91
C ALA A 259 -2.86 -20.31 1.43
N CYS A 260 -3.34 -19.50 2.40
CA CYS A 260 -3.80 -18.14 2.19
C CYS A 260 -3.08 -17.20 3.16
N VAL A 261 -2.29 -16.27 2.65
CA VAL A 261 -1.50 -15.34 3.46
C VAL A 261 -2.02 -13.93 3.27
N SER A 262 -2.74 -13.41 4.25
CA SER A 262 -3.17 -12.00 4.22
C SER A 262 -3.76 -11.55 5.57
N ARG A 263 -4.00 -10.23 5.72
CA ARG A 263 -4.75 -9.71 6.87
C ARG A 263 -6.21 -10.16 6.81
N LEU A 264 -6.79 -10.55 7.94
CA LEU A 264 -8.21 -10.93 8.02
C LEU A 264 -9.10 -9.68 8.07
N THR A 265 -9.35 -9.11 6.90
CA THR A 265 -10.20 -7.93 6.69
C THR A 265 -11.19 -8.21 5.56
N GLU A 266 -12.33 -7.50 5.54
CA GLU A 266 -13.39 -7.67 4.53
C GLU A 266 -12.84 -7.69 3.09
N ARG A 267 -11.96 -6.73 2.77
CA ARG A 267 -11.40 -6.60 1.41
C ARG A 267 -10.58 -7.80 0.94
N LYS A 268 -10.18 -8.72 1.83
CA LYS A 268 -9.37 -9.90 1.51
C LYS A 268 -10.19 -11.14 1.14
N GLY A 269 -11.51 -11.08 1.26
CA GLY A 269 -12.43 -12.07 0.69
C GLY A 269 -12.37 -13.47 1.30
N HIS A 270 -11.86 -13.61 2.55
CA HIS A 270 -11.79 -14.92 3.19
C HIS A 270 -13.17 -15.57 3.39
N ASP A 271 -14.21 -14.77 3.53
CA ASP A 271 -15.60 -15.23 3.61
C ASP A 271 -16.04 -15.89 2.30
N VAL A 272 -15.67 -15.32 1.16
CA VAL A 272 -15.89 -15.90 -0.18
C VAL A 272 -15.11 -17.21 -0.34
N MET A 273 -13.88 -17.29 0.20
CA MET A 273 -13.09 -18.52 0.19
C MET A 273 -13.75 -19.61 1.01
N LEU A 274 -14.27 -19.31 2.22
CA LEU A 274 -14.99 -20.30 3.02
C LEU A 274 -16.26 -20.81 2.31
N ASP A 275 -16.99 -19.95 1.60
CA ASP A 275 -18.12 -20.36 0.78
C ASP A 275 -17.70 -21.26 -0.39
N ALA A 276 -16.59 -20.94 -1.06
CA ALA A 276 -16.01 -21.78 -2.11
C ALA A 276 -15.62 -23.17 -1.58
N LEU A 277 -14.90 -23.24 -0.47
CA LEU A 277 -14.51 -24.49 0.19
C LEU A 277 -15.71 -25.34 0.60
N ALA A 278 -16.78 -24.73 1.11
CA ALA A 278 -18.00 -25.44 1.45
C ALA A 278 -18.68 -26.11 0.23
N ARG A 279 -18.61 -25.50 -0.95
CA ARG A 279 -19.13 -26.04 -2.23
C ARG A 279 -18.40 -27.30 -2.67
N ILE A 280 -17.10 -27.37 -2.42
CA ILE A 280 -16.23 -28.46 -2.87
C ILE A 280 -15.82 -29.41 -1.75
N ARG A 281 -16.58 -29.45 -0.65
CA ARG A 281 -16.28 -30.25 0.56
C ARG A 281 -15.86 -31.68 0.25
N HIS A 282 -16.49 -32.32 -0.73
CA HIS A 282 -16.20 -33.70 -1.13
C HIS A 282 -14.82 -33.88 -1.79
N HIS A 283 -14.19 -32.79 -2.30
CA HIS A 283 -12.83 -32.81 -2.81
C HIS A 283 -11.76 -32.50 -1.76
N LEU A 284 -12.16 -32.14 -0.53
CA LEU A 284 -11.23 -31.69 0.52
C LEU A 284 -10.73 -32.83 1.43
N SER A 285 -11.04 -34.08 1.14
CA SER A 285 -10.48 -35.21 1.89
C SER A 285 -8.96 -35.25 1.70
N GLY A 286 -8.21 -35.25 2.80
CA GLY A 286 -6.73 -35.19 2.75
C GLY A 286 -6.12 -33.85 2.36
N VAL A 287 -6.90 -32.79 2.33
CA VAL A 287 -6.45 -31.43 2.04
C VAL A 287 -6.53 -30.56 3.29
N ASP A 288 -5.43 -29.94 3.69
CA ASP A 288 -5.40 -28.96 4.78
C ASP A 288 -5.39 -27.52 4.20
N ILE A 289 -6.15 -26.62 4.82
CA ILE A 289 -6.24 -25.22 4.40
C ILE A 289 -5.69 -24.33 5.50
N TRP A 290 -4.59 -23.62 5.22
CA TRP A 290 -3.94 -22.74 6.16
C TRP A 290 -4.26 -21.27 5.88
N ILE A 291 -4.93 -20.61 6.83
CA ILE A 291 -5.18 -19.17 6.80
C ILE A 291 -4.17 -18.50 7.73
N ILE A 292 -3.20 -17.81 7.12
CA ILE A 292 -2.05 -17.20 7.78
C ILE A 292 -2.24 -15.69 7.81
N GLY A 293 -2.39 -15.16 9.00
CA GLY A 293 -2.64 -13.74 9.25
C GLY A 293 -3.63 -13.52 10.39
N ASP A 294 -3.92 -12.25 10.65
CA ASP A 294 -4.87 -11.84 11.69
C ASP A 294 -5.59 -10.55 11.29
N GLY A 295 -6.71 -10.22 11.94
CA GLY A 295 -7.47 -9.02 11.68
C GLY A 295 -8.86 -9.03 12.31
N ASN A 296 -9.58 -7.94 12.07
CA ASN A 296 -10.91 -7.71 12.66
C ASN A 296 -11.99 -8.72 12.23
N MET A 297 -11.77 -9.44 11.14
CA MET A 297 -12.72 -10.46 10.64
C MET A 297 -12.51 -11.84 11.28
N ARG A 298 -11.46 -12.05 12.10
CA ARG A 298 -11.11 -13.37 12.61
C ARG A 298 -12.27 -14.09 13.28
N GLY A 299 -12.92 -13.47 14.26
CA GLY A 299 -14.04 -14.09 14.98
C GLY A 299 -15.22 -14.45 14.07
N PHE A 300 -15.56 -13.57 13.12
CA PHE A 300 -16.59 -13.82 12.12
C PHE A 300 -16.23 -15.03 11.23
N LEU A 301 -14.99 -15.12 10.77
CA LEU A 301 -14.54 -16.19 9.88
C LEU A 301 -14.44 -17.54 10.60
N GLU A 302 -14.00 -17.58 11.86
CA GLU A 302 -13.97 -18.78 12.68
C GLU A 302 -15.40 -19.33 12.93
N GLU A 303 -16.35 -18.44 13.21
CA GLU A 303 -17.77 -18.81 13.36
C GLU A 303 -18.37 -19.30 12.02
N LYS A 304 -18.07 -18.63 10.91
CA LYS A 304 -18.51 -19.07 9.56
C LYS A 304 -17.93 -20.45 9.22
N LYS A 305 -16.63 -20.68 9.46
CA LYS A 305 -15.98 -21.99 9.32
C LYS A 305 -16.73 -23.07 10.09
N ARG A 306 -17.07 -22.79 11.36
CA ARG A 306 -17.79 -23.73 12.23
C ARG A 306 -19.18 -24.06 11.67
N LYS A 307 -19.95 -23.05 11.26
CA LYS A 307 -21.29 -23.24 10.64
C LYS A 307 -21.25 -24.04 9.36
N LEU A 308 -20.19 -23.84 8.55
CA LEU A 308 -19.99 -24.57 7.30
C LEU A 308 -19.38 -25.97 7.50
N GLY A 309 -19.00 -26.37 8.73
CA GLY A 309 -18.43 -27.68 9.05
C GLY A 309 -17.07 -27.93 8.38
N LEU A 310 -16.25 -26.91 8.18
CA LEU A 310 -14.94 -26.99 7.54
C LEU A 310 -13.84 -27.33 8.56
N SER A 311 -13.74 -28.60 8.97
CA SER A 311 -12.80 -29.03 10.03
C SER A 311 -11.33 -28.91 9.63
N ASN A 312 -11.02 -28.98 8.35
CA ASN A 312 -9.67 -28.95 7.75
C ASN A 312 -9.17 -27.53 7.43
N VAL A 313 -9.85 -26.47 7.85
CA VAL A 313 -9.40 -25.08 7.76
C VAL A 313 -8.77 -24.67 9.08
N PHE A 314 -7.54 -24.17 9.04
CA PHE A 314 -6.75 -23.78 10.22
C PHE A 314 -6.35 -22.30 10.16
N PHE A 315 -6.73 -21.53 11.20
CA PHE A 315 -6.30 -20.14 11.37
C PHE A 315 -5.00 -20.11 12.17
N LEU A 316 -3.86 -19.91 11.49
CA LEU A 316 -2.52 -19.98 12.09
C LEU A 316 -2.08 -18.66 12.76
N GLY A 317 -2.90 -17.60 12.66
CA GLY A 317 -2.55 -16.29 13.22
C GLY A 317 -1.41 -15.61 12.46
N LYS A 318 -0.84 -14.56 13.07
CA LYS A 318 0.34 -13.88 12.53
C LYS A 318 1.56 -14.79 12.66
N ARG A 319 2.28 -15.00 11.55
CA ARG A 319 3.48 -15.84 11.50
C ARG A 319 4.68 -15.02 10.99
N ARG A 320 5.88 -15.40 11.43
CA ARG A 320 7.14 -14.83 10.92
C ARG A 320 7.85 -15.80 9.96
N ASP A 321 7.49 -17.05 10.00
CA ASP A 321 7.99 -18.16 9.19
C ASP A 321 7.13 -18.45 7.95
N VAL A 322 6.50 -17.38 7.40
CA VAL A 322 5.67 -17.48 6.19
C VAL A 322 6.39 -18.18 5.03
N PRO A 323 7.68 -17.91 4.74
CA PRO A 323 8.40 -18.63 3.68
C PRO A 323 8.45 -20.15 3.88
N ALA A 324 8.62 -20.61 5.12
CA ALA A 324 8.63 -22.04 5.43
C ALA A 324 7.25 -22.67 5.21
N LEU A 325 6.18 -22.01 5.70
CA LEU A 325 4.81 -22.47 5.49
C LEU A 325 4.42 -22.50 4.00
N LEU A 326 4.89 -21.53 3.23
CA LEU A 326 4.70 -21.53 1.78
C LEU A 326 5.48 -22.67 1.11
N ALA A 327 6.68 -22.99 1.55
CA ALA A 327 7.46 -24.10 1.01
C ALA A 327 6.81 -25.48 1.26
N GLU A 328 6.02 -25.62 2.34
CA GLU A 328 5.26 -26.81 2.67
C GLU A 328 3.92 -26.90 1.92
N SER A 329 3.41 -25.81 1.37
CA SER A 329 2.13 -25.78 0.66
C SER A 329 2.28 -25.97 -0.86
N SER A 330 1.23 -26.47 -1.51
CA SER A 330 1.24 -26.77 -2.95
C SER A 330 0.38 -25.79 -3.75
N ILE A 331 -0.63 -25.20 -3.12
CA ILE A 331 -1.56 -24.24 -3.70
C ILE A 331 -1.57 -23.00 -2.84
N PHE A 332 -1.51 -21.85 -3.46
CA PHE A 332 -1.73 -20.56 -2.83
C PHE A 332 -3.04 -19.95 -3.32
N VAL A 333 -3.86 -19.43 -2.41
CA VAL A 333 -5.10 -18.77 -2.75
C VAL A 333 -5.17 -17.37 -2.15
N LEU A 334 -5.51 -16.37 -2.97
CA LEU A 334 -5.77 -15.00 -2.52
C LEU A 334 -7.08 -14.49 -3.11
N PRO A 335 -8.22 -14.67 -2.42
CA PRO A 335 -9.56 -14.36 -2.91
C PRO A 335 -9.95 -12.89 -2.70
N THR A 336 -8.99 -11.99 -2.85
CA THR A 336 -9.13 -10.59 -2.47
C THR A 336 -10.17 -9.84 -3.31
N LEU A 337 -10.91 -8.91 -2.68
CA LEU A 337 -11.89 -8.05 -3.36
C LEU A 337 -11.27 -6.73 -3.81
N ASN A 338 -10.09 -6.40 -3.28
CA ASN A 338 -9.34 -5.21 -3.62
C ASN A 338 -7.89 -5.34 -3.13
N ASP A 339 -6.97 -5.43 -4.07
CA ASP A 339 -5.52 -5.39 -3.83
C ASP A 339 -4.82 -4.79 -5.05
N ASN A 340 -3.62 -4.29 -4.87
CA ASN A 340 -2.92 -3.63 -5.97
C ASN A 340 -1.80 -4.51 -6.54
N PHE A 341 -0.81 -4.87 -5.71
CA PHE A 341 0.29 -5.74 -6.11
C PHE A 341 0.76 -6.55 -4.90
N PRO A 342 0.03 -7.61 -4.50
CA PRO A 342 0.22 -8.28 -3.23
C PRO A 342 1.52 -9.07 -3.16
N ILE A 343 2.41 -8.71 -2.23
CA ILE A 343 3.70 -9.37 -2.00
C ILE A 343 3.53 -10.87 -1.70
N ALA A 344 2.45 -11.26 -1.02
CA ALA A 344 2.17 -12.67 -0.73
C ALA A 344 2.03 -13.54 -2.00
N ILE A 345 1.54 -12.97 -3.12
CA ILE A 345 1.55 -13.66 -4.41
C ILE A 345 2.99 -13.83 -4.91
N ILE A 346 3.84 -12.79 -4.79
CA ILE A 346 5.24 -12.88 -5.21
C ILE A 346 5.96 -13.96 -4.39
N GLU A 347 5.76 -13.99 -3.08
CA GLU A 347 6.33 -15.02 -2.18
C GLU A 347 5.87 -16.42 -2.59
N ALA A 348 4.58 -16.60 -2.90
CA ALA A 348 4.01 -17.85 -3.36
C ALA A 348 4.57 -18.29 -4.73
N MET A 349 4.71 -17.35 -5.68
CA MET A 349 5.34 -17.62 -6.98
C MET A 349 6.77 -18.14 -6.84
N PHE A 350 7.56 -17.48 -6.02
CA PHE A 350 8.93 -17.91 -5.79
C PHE A 350 9.01 -19.26 -5.06
N SER A 351 8.04 -19.59 -4.22
CA SER A 351 7.92 -20.91 -3.59
C SER A 351 7.44 -21.99 -4.57
N GLY A 352 7.11 -21.65 -5.82
CA GLY A 352 6.69 -22.58 -6.86
C GLY A 352 5.30 -23.18 -6.64
N GLN A 353 4.41 -22.43 -6.00
CA GLN A 353 3.03 -22.86 -5.77
C GLN A 353 2.14 -22.57 -6.98
N ALA A 354 1.15 -23.42 -7.20
CA ALA A 354 0.04 -23.09 -8.10
C ALA A 354 -0.84 -22.04 -7.45
N ILE A 355 -1.11 -20.95 -8.15
CA ILE A 355 -1.77 -19.78 -7.60
C ILE A 355 -3.21 -19.68 -8.11
N VAL A 356 -4.15 -19.45 -7.19
CA VAL A 356 -5.50 -18.98 -7.50
C VAL A 356 -5.66 -17.59 -6.90
N ALA A 357 -5.97 -16.61 -7.73
CA ALA A 357 -6.20 -15.25 -7.30
C ALA A 357 -7.38 -14.60 -8.03
N THR A 358 -7.74 -13.40 -7.64
CA THR A 358 -8.87 -12.68 -8.21
C THR A 358 -8.42 -11.59 -9.19
N ASP A 359 -9.24 -11.32 -10.19
CA ASP A 359 -9.08 -10.25 -11.18
C ASP A 359 -9.35 -8.88 -10.52
N CYS A 360 -8.37 -8.35 -9.78
CA CYS A 360 -8.48 -7.01 -9.23
C CYS A 360 -7.13 -6.31 -9.10
N GLY A 361 -7.15 -4.99 -9.31
CA GLY A 361 -5.96 -4.13 -9.25
C GLY A 361 -4.84 -4.61 -10.17
N GLY A 362 -3.61 -4.73 -9.64
CA GLY A 362 -2.46 -5.19 -10.42
C GLY A 362 -2.25 -6.72 -10.43
N ILE A 363 -3.19 -7.52 -9.92
CA ILE A 363 -3.04 -9.00 -9.92
C ILE A 363 -2.95 -9.57 -11.34
N PRO A 364 -3.73 -9.11 -12.35
CA PRO A 364 -3.59 -9.57 -13.72
C PRO A 364 -2.23 -9.26 -14.38
N GLU A 365 -1.49 -8.29 -13.84
CA GLU A 365 -0.12 -7.99 -14.28
C GLU A 365 0.91 -8.97 -13.70
N MET A 366 0.55 -9.67 -12.62
CA MET A 366 1.39 -10.68 -11.95
C MET A 366 1.13 -12.08 -12.46
N ILE A 367 -0.14 -12.39 -12.74
CA ILE A 367 -0.61 -13.74 -13.07
C ILE A 367 -1.28 -13.73 -14.42
N ARG A 368 -0.80 -14.59 -15.32
CA ARG A 368 -1.46 -14.91 -16.58
C ARG A 368 -2.33 -16.15 -16.38
N HIS A 369 -3.62 -15.99 -16.65
CA HIS A 369 -4.59 -17.09 -16.49
C HIS A 369 -4.17 -18.33 -17.30
N GLU A 370 -4.21 -19.52 -16.66
CA GLU A 370 -3.80 -20.83 -17.20
C GLU A 370 -2.32 -20.98 -17.60
N ASP A 371 -1.52 -19.89 -17.49
CA ASP A 371 -0.07 -19.91 -17.76
C ASP A 371 0.74 -19.89 -16.44
N THR A 372 0.53 -18.90 -15.59
CA THR A 372 1.26 -18.75 -14.31
C THR A 372 0.35 -18.86 -13.08
N GLY A 373 -0.93 -19.15 -13.27
CA GLY A 373 -1.93 -19.32 -12.22
C GLY A 373 -3.35 -19.28 -12.77
N LEU A 374 -4.33 -19.37 -11.89
CA LEU A 374 -5.74 -19.26 -12.24
C LEU A 374 -6.31 -17.94 -11.65
N ILE A 375 -7.02 -17.19 -12.49
CA ILE A 375 -7.70 -15.96 -12.09
C ILE A 375 -9.21 -16.19 -12.13
N CYS A 376 -9.91 -15.73 -11.10
CA CYS A 376 -11.36 -15.75 -10.99
C CYS A 376 -11.91 -14.36 -10.62
N GLN A 377 -13.20 -14.13 -10.85
CA GLN A 377 -13.83 -12.85 -10.56
C GLN A 377 -13.89 -12.58 -9.04
N PRO A 378 -13.60 -11.35 -8.57
CA PRO A 378 -13.70 -11.00 -7.17
C PRO A 378 -15.13 -11.23 -6.62
N GLY A 379 -15.22 -11.90 -5.46
CA GLY A 379 -16.52 -12.21 -4.83
C GLY A 379 -17.25 -13.44 -5.42
N ASN A 380 -16.73 -14.05 -6.47
CA ASN A 380 -17.34 -15.23 -7.10
C ASN A 380 -16.84 -16.54 -6.46
N SER A 381 -17.55 -17.00 -5.42
CA SER A 381 -17.20 -18.23 -4.72
C SER A 381 -17.34 -19.49 -5.59
N ARG A 382 -18.10 -19.46 -6.70
CA ARG A 382 -18.25 -20.59 -7.62
C ARG A 382 -17.00 -20.72 -8.49
N GLU A 383 -16.58 -19.67 -9.17
CA GLU A 383 -15.34 -19.70 -9.98
C GLU A 383 -14.12 -20.04 -9.11
N LEU A 384 -14.05 -19.50 -7.89
CA LEU A 384 -12.99 -19.84 -6.95
C LEU A 384 -13.00 -21.31 -6.59
N ALA A 385 -14.19 -21.90 -6.36
CA ALA A 385 -14.35 -23.32 -6.08
C ALA A 385 -13.89 -24.18 -7.28
N ASP A 386 -14.32 -23.83 -8.49
CA ASP A 386 -13.98 -24.55 -9.72
C ASP A 386 -12.45 -24.52 -9.95
N ALA A 387 -11.80 -23.36 -9.79
CA ALA A 387 -10.34 -23.21 -9.88
C ALA A 387 -9.60 -24.05 -8.82
N LEU A 388 -10.10 -24.09 -7.59
CA LEU A 388 -9.51 -24.93 -6.54
C LEU A 388 -9.65 -26.43 -6.87
N VAL A 389 -10.82 -26.89 -7.37
CA VAL A 389 -11.01 -28.28 -7.79
C VAL A 389 -10.01 -28.68 -8.87
N MET A 390 -9.82 -27.85 -9.90
CA MET A 390 -8.83 -28.12 -10.94
C MET A 390 -7.44 -28.37 -10.35
N LEU A 391 -7.01 -27.52 -9.41
CA LEU A 391 -5.69 -27.66 -8.79
C LEU A 391 -5.62 -28.78 -7.75
N ILE A 392 -6.71 -29.15 -7.10
CA ILE A 392 -6.74 -30.27 -6.15
C ILE A 392 -6.64 -31.61 -6.88
N THR A 393 -7.39 -31.75 -7.99
CA THR A 393 -7.53 -33.02 -8.69
C THR A 393 -6.46 -33.28 -9.76
N ASP A 394 -5.88 -32.23 -10.34
CA ASP A 394 -4.84 -32.36 -11.38
C ASP A 394 -3.46 -31.95 -10.85
N GLN A 395 -2.66 -32.94 -10.49
CA GLN A 395 -1.29 -32.73 -10.03
C GLN A 395 -0.39 -32.14 -11.12
N SER A 396 -0.54 -32.60 -12.36
CA SER A 396 0.31 -32.14 -13.48
C SER A 396 0.08 -30.66 -13.77
N LEU A 397 -1.19 -30.23 -13.77
CA LEU A 397 -1.55 -28.82 -13.91
C LEU A 397 -0.95 -27.99 -12.76
N ARG A 398 -1.10 -28.46 -11.53
CA ARG A 398 -0.59 -27.79 -10.33
C ARG A 398 0.93 -27.60 -10.40
N GLU A 399 1.68 -28.64 -10.80
CA GLU A 399 3.14 -28.58 -10.93
C GLU A 399 3.58 -27.66 -12.06
N ARG A 400 2.89 -27.73 -13.21
CA ARG A 400 3.16 -26.86 -14.35
C ARG A 400 2.97 -25.38 -14.00
N LEU A 401 1.81 -25.02 -13.45
CA LEU A 401 1.52 -23.63 -13.09
C LEU A 401 2.49 -23.10 -12.03
N GLY A 402 2.83 -23.90 -11.03
CA GLY A 402 3.81 -23.51 -10.00
C GLY A 402 5.21 -23.27 -10.57
N LYS A 403 5.66 -24.12 -11.51
CA LYS A 403 6.95 -23.95 -12.20
C LYS A 403 6.97 -22.68 -13.06
N GLU A 404 5.91 -22.43 -13.83
CA GLU A 404 5.82 -21.22 -14.67
C GLU A 404 5.70 -19.95 -13.82
N ALA A 405 4.94 -19.99 -12.72
CA ALA A 405 4.87 -18.88 -11.75
C ALA A 405 6.26 -18.54 -11.20
N ARG A 406 7.02 -19.53 -10.75
CA ARG A 406 8.39 -19.33 -10.23
C ARG A 406 9.33 -18.77 -11.29
N SER A 407 9.25 -19.30 -12.52
CA SER A 407 10.05 -18.82 -13.65
C SER A 407 9.73 -17.35 -13.96
N TYR A 408 8.45 -16.99 -14.01
CA TYR A 408 8.01 -15.61 -14.24
C TYR A 408 8.52 -14.67 -13.13
N ALA A 409 8.33 -15.03 -11.87
CA ALA A 409 8.79 -14.21 -10.73
C ALA A 409 10.32 -14.03 -10.79
N GLY A 410 11.08 -15.08 -11.09
CA GLY A 410 12.54 -15.01 -11.24
C GLY A 410 13.00 -14.07 -12.34
N ARG A 411 12.21 -13.89 -13.40
CA ARG A 411 12.54 -12.98 -14.51
C ARG A 411 12.05 -11.55 -14.31
N HIS A 412 10.98 -11.32 -13.50
CA HIS A 412 10.28 -10.03 -13.51
C HIS A 412 10.13 -9.39 -12.13
N LEU A 413 10.15 -10.17 -11.02
CA LEU A 413 9.77 -9.72 -9.69
C LEU A 413 10.91 -9.80 -8.66
N ARG A 414 12.16 -9.78 -9.12
CA ARG A 414 13.33 -9.71 -8.25
C ARG A 414 13.60 -8.27 -7.78
N GLN A 415 14.09 -8.15 -6.54
CA GLN A 415 14.48 -6.88 -5.93
C GLN A 415 15.47 -6.10 -6.82
N GLU A 416 16.49 -6.76 -7.37
CA GLU A 416 17.52 -6.11 -8.18
C GLU A 416 16.95 -5.45 -9.43
N LEU A 417 15.94 -6.06 -10.05
CA LEU A 417 15.26 -5.50 -11.23
C LEU A 417 14.45 -4.25 -10.86
N MET A 418 13.69 -4.31 -9.76
CA MET A 418 12.96 -3.17 -9.23
C MET A 418 13.91 -2.02 -8.91
N VAL A 419 14.96 -2.28 -8.14
CA VAL A 419 15.95 -1.29 -7.71
C VAL A 419 16.65 -0.67 -8.91
N SER A 420 17.11 -1.48 -9.89
CA SER A 420 17.77 -0.98 -11.10
C SER A 420 16.87 -0.06 -11.95
N LYS A 421 15.56 -0.36 -12.03
CA LYS A 421 14.59 0.51 -12.72
C LYS A 421 14.40 1.83 -11.98
N ILE A 422 14.21 1.78 -10.66
CA ILE A 422 14.01 2.97 -9.82
C ILE A 422 15.29 3.81 -9.79
N GLU A 423 16.48 3.19 -9.72
CA GLU A 423 17.77 3.90 -9.77
C GLU A 423 17.88 4.72 -11.06
N ARG A 424 17.53 4.15 -12.21
CA ARG A 424 17.54 4.88 -13.49
C ARG A 424 16.59 6.08 -13.46
N ILE A 425 15.43 5.95 -12.84
CA ILE A 425 14.48 7.05 -12.66
C ILE A 425 15.11 8.14 -11.78
N TYR A 426 15.69 7.78 -10.63
CA TYR A 426 16.34 8.76 -9.75
C TYR A 426 17.49 9.48 -10.46
N GLN A 427 18.39 8.74 -11.11
CA GLN A 427 19.54 9.31 -11.79
C GLN A 427 19.17 10.26 -12.95
N SER A 428 17.96 10.17 -13.51
CA SER A 428 17.51 11.08 -14.55
C SER A 428 17.24 12.51 -14.04
N PHE A 429 17.24 12.73 -12.74
CA PHE A 429 17.05 14.04 -12.12
C PHE A 429 18.39 14.74 -11.77
N PHE A 430 19.51 14.07 -11.94
CA PHE A 430 20.86 14.56 -11.62
C PHE A 430 21.81 14.50 -12.82
#